data_cb32d60bbd7d3809c05fca29b81ab80e
#
_entry.id   cb32d60bbd7d3809c05fca29b81ab80e
#
_cell.length_a   1.000
_cell.length_b   1.000
_cell.length_c   1.000
_cell.angle_alpha   90.00
_cell.angle_beta   90.00
_cell.angle_gamma   90.00
#
_symmetry.space_group_name_H-M   'P 1'
#
loop_
_entity.id
_entity.type
_entity.pdbx_description
1 polymer ?
#
loop_
_entity_poly.entity_id
_entity_poly.type
_entity_poly.pdbx_seq_one_letter_code
_entity_poly.pdbx_strand_id
1 'polypeptide(L)'
;MDNTDFKEVFILTTEKRKFNTIEEALEELQAGHVIIVTDDPDRENEGDFICAAQYCTTENMNFMASHGKGLICMPMSIEYAHKLGLPQMVSENTDNHETAFTVSIDHVDTTTGISAVERALTARKCAEESARPEDFRRPGHNFPLVAKRGGVLTRNGHTEATVDLMRLAGLKQVGLCCEIMADDGTMMRTPDLWKIADEYGLKFITIHDLQNYCRRHDKHVIREAVAKMPTKYGDFKIYGYINDLTGEHHVALVKGEIGDGKNLLCRVHSECLTGDVFGSRRCDCGEQLAAALTQINAEAGHPPLHAPGRPWHRPHQ
;
A
#
# COMPACT_ATOMS: atom_id res chain seq x y z
N MET A 1 3.28 9.25 57.23
CA MET A 1 2.38 9.62 56.15
C MET A 1 2.93 8.99 54.90
N ASP A 2 2.24 7.96 54.47
CA ASP A 2 2.70 6.94 53.53
C ASP A 2 2.86 7.44 52.11
N ASN A 3 3.99 7.08 51.54
CA ASN A 3 4.44 7.41 50.15
C ASN A 3 3.95 6.35 49.15
N THR A 4 2.80 5.70 49.43
CA THR A 4 2.27 4.56 48.68
C THR A 4 1.09 4.89 47.73
N ASP A 5 0.50 6.09 47.85
CA ASP A 5 -0.72 6.43 47.13
C ASP A 5 -0.51 7.11 45.74
N PHE A 6 0.74 7.40 45.35
CA PHE A 6 0.99 8.05 44.05
C PHE A 6 1.38 7.09 42.90
N LYS A 7 1.54 5.79 43.19
CA LYS A 7 1.89 4.79 42.19
C LYS A 7 0.69 4.02 41.57
N GLU A 8 -0.47 4.05 42.24
CA GLU A 8 -1.66 3.32 41.75
C GLU A 8 -2.57 4.09 40.79
N VAL A 9 -2.40 5.39 40.64
CA VAL A 9 -3.23 6.20 39.69
C VAL A 9 -2.69 6.19 38.27
N PHE A 10 -1.50 5.66 38.02
CA PHE A 10 -0.88 5.65 36.67
C PHE A 10 -0.95 4.31 35.92
N ILE A 11 -1.71 3.33 36.44
CA ILE A 11 -1.85 1.99 35.82
C ILE A 11 -3.25 1.74 35.24
N LEU A 12 -4.13 2.71 35.25
CA LEU A 12 -5.45 2.58 34.65
C LEU A 12 -5.54 3.41 33.37
N THR A 13 -5.64 2.69 32.25
CA THR A 13 -5.94 3.09 30.86
C THR A 13 -4.76 3.25 29.92
N THR A 14 -3.99 2.21 29.71
CA THR A 14 -3.42 1.92 28.40
C THR A 14 -4.26 0.82 27.74
N GLU A 15 -5.54 1.05 27.52
CA GLU A 15 -6.18 0.41 26.37
C GLU A 15 -5.34 0.83 25.18
N LYS A 16 -4.70 -0.13 24.49
CA LYS A 16 -4.00 0.15 23.23
C LYS A 16 -5.04 0.73 22.30
N ARG A 17 -5.01 2.05 22.08
CA ARG A 17 -5.88 2.69 21.10
C ARG A 17 -5.72 1.95 19.78
N LYS A 18 -6.86 1.61 19.18
CA LYS A 18 -6.88 0.86 17.92
C LYS A 18 -7.05 1.86 16.77
N PHE A 19 -6.17 1.78 15.80
CA PHE A 19 -6.34 2.51 14.54
C PHE A 19 -7.65 2.12 13.86
N ASN A 20 -8.19 3.04 13.09
CA ASN A 20 -9.36 2.78 12.27
C ASN A 20 -9.03 1.75 11.18
N THR A 21 -10.06 1.10 10.64
CA THR A 21 -9.89 0.18 9.52
C THR A 21 -9.66 0.96 8.22
N ILE A 22 -9.12 0.29 7.22
CA ILE A 22 -8.93 0.91 5.90
C ILE A 22 -10.30 1.23 5.29
N GLU A 23 -11.29 0.36 5.46
CA GLU A 23 -12.65 0.58 4.97
C GLU A 23 -13.26 1.88 5.54
N GLU A 24 -13.14 2.13 6.86
CA GLU A 24 -13.59 3.37 7.47
C GLU A 24 -12.90 4.61 6.86
N ALA A 25 -11.60 4.52 6.60
CA ALA A 25 -10.86 5.60 5.96
C ALA A 25 -11.31 5.84 4.50
N LEU A 26 -11.59 4.75 3.75
CA LEU A 26 -12.10 4.86 2.38
C LEU A 26 -13.48 5.52 2.33
N GLU A 27 -14.37 5.22 3.28
CA GLU A 27 -15.69 5.85 3.41
C GLU A 27 -15.57 7.37 3.64
N GLU A 28 -14.66 7.80 4.53
CA GLU A 28 -14.42 9.22 4.79
C GLU A 28 -13.87 9.94 3.53
N LEU A 29 -12.93 9.33 2.83
CA LEU A 29 -12.39 9.91 1.59
C LEU A 29 -13.44 10.00 0.48
N GLN A 30 -14.35 9.02 0.38
CA GLN A 30 -15.48 9.06 -0.54
C GLN A 30 -16.48 10.17 -0.17
N ALA A 31 -16.63 10.46 1.12
CA ALA A 31 -17.44 11.58 1.61
C ALA A 31 -16.76 12.96 1.44
N GLY A 32 -15.49 12.99 1.01
CA GLY A 32 -14.72 14.21 0.84
C GLY A 32 -14.08 14.75 2.12
N HIS A 33 -13.96 13.92 3.15
CA HIS A 33 -13.36 14.30 4.42
C HIS A 33 -11.84 14.11 4.42
N VAL A 34 -11.18 14.74 5.40
CA VAL A 34 -9.76 14.58 5.71
C VAL A 34 -9.58 13.41 6.66
N ILE A 35 -8.53 12.64 6.47
CA ILE A 35 -8.09 11.58 7.40
C ILE A 35 -6.65 11.82 7.84
N ILE A 36 -6.19 11.09 8.88
CA ILE A 36 -4.78 11.04 9.29
C ILE A 36 -4.19 9.70 8.87
N VAL A 37 -3.00 9.74 8.31
CA VAL A 37 -2.22 8.55 7.97
C VAL A 37 -0.83 8.69 8.55
N THR A 38 -0.33 7.67 9.27
CA THR A 38 1.04 7.65 9.79
C THR A 38 1.85 6.54 9.14
N ASP A 39 3.13 6.79 8.95
CA ASP A 39 4.08 5.80 8.45
C ASP A 39 4.76 5.02 9.58
N ASP A 40 5.74 4.18 9.19
CA ASP A 40 6.46 3.33 10.12
C ASP A 40 7.41 4.15 11.00
N PRO A 41 7.54 3.84 12.32
CA PRO A 41 8.52 4.47 13.19
C PRO A 41 9.97 4.36 12.70
N ASP A 42 10.29 3.34 11.91
CA ASP A 42 11.63 3.14 11.35
C ASP A 42 11.84 3.92 10.02
N ARG A 43 10.81 4.62 9.50
CA ARG A 43 10.90 5.47 8.31
C ARG A 43 11.00 6.97 8.69
N GLU A 44 9.95 7.74 8.53
CA GLU A 44 9.88 9.17 8.92
C GLU A 44 9.27 9.31 10.32
N ASN A 45 8.41 8.35 10.70
CA ASN A 45 7.63 8.36 11.93
C ASN A 45 6.78 9.63 12.04
N GLU A 46 6.12 10.00 10.95
CA GLU A 46 5.31 11.21 10.81
C GLU A 46 3.85 10.88 10.51
N GLY A 47 2.99 11.84 10.64
CA GLY A 47 1.60 11.75 10.26
C GLY A 47 1.23 12.86 9.29
N ASP A 48 0.47 12.49 8.25
CA ASP A 48 -0.06 13.42 7.28
C ASP A 48 -1.58 13.48 7.33
N PHE A 49 -2.12 14.67 7.09
CA PHE A 49 -3.49 14.80 6.63
C PHE A 49 -3.58 14.39 5.17
N ILE A 50 -4.60 13.57 4.84
CA ILE A 50 -4.86 13.15 3.46
C ILE A 50 -6.32 13.43 3.11
N CYS A 51 -6.57 13.95 1.90
CA CYS A 51 -7.90 14.05 1.33
C CYS A 51 -7.90 13.87 -0.20
N ALA A 52 -9.08 13.60 -0.78
CA ALA A 52 -9.24 13.45 -2.22
C ALA A 52 -9.20 14.83 -2.92
N ALA A 53 -8.36 14.98 -3.94
CA ALA A 53 -8.26 16.23 -4.69
C ALA A 53 -9.59 16.62 -5.36
N GLN A 54 -10.33 15.65 -5.90
CA GLN A 54 -11.63 15.90 -6.57
C GLN A 54 -12.70 16.47 -5.65
N TYR A 55 -12.60 16.25 -4.35
CA TYR A 55 -13.53 16.72 -3.33
C TYR A 55 -12.93 17.80 -2.41
N CYS A 56 -11.70 18.25 -2.70
CA CYS A 56 -11.03 19.25 -1.87
C CYS A 56 -11.80 20.56 -1.88
N THR A 57 -12.39 20.91 -0.74
CA THR A 57 -13.02 22.21 -0.51
C THR A 57 -12.01 23.24 -0.04
N THR A 58 -12.41 24.51 0.00
CA THR A 58 -11.61 25.58 0.61
C THR A 58 -11.33 25.29 2.08
N GLU A 59 -12.32 24.74 2.78
CA GLU A 59 -12.27 24.37 4.18
C GLU A 59 -11.23 23.26 4.42
N ASN A 60 -11.23 22.19 3.58
CA ASN A 60 -10.23 21.13 3.66
C ASN A 60 -8.82 21.67 3.47
N MET A 61 -8.62 22.47 2.43
CA MET A 61 -7.32 23.09 2.13
C MET A 61 -6.86 24.02 3.27
N ASN A 62 -7.76 24.82 3.81
CA ASN A 62 -7.46 25.71 4.93
C ASN A 62 -7.19 24.94 6.22
N PHE A 63 -7.92 23.85 6.46
CA PHE A 63 -7.69 22.95 7.59
C PHE A 63 -6.28 22.35 7.53
N MET A 64 -5.90 21.76 6.39
CA MET A 64 -4.57 21.20 6.20
C MET A 64 -3.47 22.25 6.39
N ALA A 65 -3.65 23.46 5.84
CA ALA A 65 -2.67 24.54 5.98
C ALA A 65 -2.52 25.04 7.42
N SER A 66 -3.63 25.14 8.17
CA SER A 66 -3.67 25.71 9.52
C SER A 66 -3.25 24.74 10.59
N HIS A 67 -3.62 23.46 10.45
CA HIS A 67 -3.39 22.41 11.47
C HIS A 67 -2.25 21.45 11.11
N GLY A 68 -1.96 21.24 9.81
CA GLY A 68 -0.80 20.47 9.37
C GLY A 68 0.48 21.28 9.46
N LYS A 69 0.46 22.50 8.92
CA LYS A 69 1.61 23.43 8.87
C LYS A 69 2.77 22.93 8.00
N GLY A 70 2.67 21.72 7.44
CA GLY A 70 3.60 21.11 6.52
C GLY A 70 3.46 21.63 5.09
N LEU A 71 4.15 21.03 4.16
CA LEU A 71 4.03 21.32 2.74
C LEU A 71 2.82 20.58 2.16
N ILE A 72 1.79 21.31 1.72
CA ILE A 72 0.67 20.66 1.04
C ILE A 72 1.12 20.16 -0.32
N CYS A 73 1.32 18.86 -0.43
CA CYS A 73 1.67 18.16 -1.66
C CYS A 73 0.44 17.55 -2.33
N MET A 74 0.58 17.21 -3.62
CA MET A 74 -0.50 16.65 -4.42
C MET A 74 -0.05 15.34 -5.08
N PRO A 75 -0.03 14.22 -4.33
CA PRO A 75 0.25 12.90 -4.87
C PRO A 75 -0.70 12.51 -5.98
N MET A 76 -0.15 11.96 -7.08
CA MET A 76 -0.92 11.48 -8.22
C MET A 76 -0.28 10.26 -8.86
N SER A 77 -1.07 9.52 -9.64
CA SER A 77 -0.55 8.40 -10.41
C SER A 77 0.34 8.87 -11.56
N ILE A 78 1.18 7.96 -12.06
CA ILE A 78 2.04 8.20 -13.24
C ILE A 78 1.20 8.66 -14.43
N GLU A 79 0.02 8.07 -14.62
CA GLU A 79 -0.90 8.37 -15.71
C GLU A 79 -1.41 9.83 -15.64
N TYR A 80 -1.75 10.31 -14.43
CA TYR A 80 -2.16 11.71 -14.22
C TYR A 80 -1.00 12.67 -14.46
N ALA A 81 0.19 12.37 -13.96
CA ALA A 81 1.37 13.20 -14.20
C ALA A 81 1.71 13.31 -15.69
N HIS A 82 1.64 12.19 -16.43
CA HIS A 82 1.82 12.17 -17.89
C HIS A 82 0.73 12.97 -18.61
N LYS A 83 -0.54 12.74 -18.25
CA LYS A 83 -1.69 13.47 -18.83
C LYS A 83 -1.53 14.99 -18.69
N LEU A 84 -1.05 15.45 -17.52
CA LEU A 84 -0.86 16.87 -17.23
C LEU A 84 0.51 17.42 -17.69
N GLY A 85 1.34 16.59 -18.32
CA GLY A 85 2.66 16.99 -18.82
C GLY A 85 3.56 17.53 -17.71
N LEU A 86 3.64 16.84 -16.58
CA LEU A 86 4.41 17.24 -15.40
C LEU A 86 5.79 16.56 -15.40
N PRO A 87 6.87 17.23 -15.78
CA PRO A 87 8.21 16.70 -15.66
C PRO A 87 8.68 16.69 -14.21
N GLN A 88 9.62 15.79 -13.90
CA GLN A 88 10.32 15.82 -12.62
C GLN A 88 10.95 17.21 -12.37
N MET A 89 10.95 17.64 -11.12
CA MET A 89 11.53 18.93 -10.70
C MET A 89 13.03 18.99 -10.95
N VAL A 90 13.72 17.86 -10.82
CA VAL A 90 15.16 17.73 -11.02
C VAL A 90 15.46 16.53 -11.93
N SER A 91 16.56 16.61 -12.68
CA SER A 91 17.04 15.52 -13.54
C SER A 91 17.65 14.36 -12.74
N GLU A 92 18.22 14.66 -11.58
CA GLU A 92 18.80 13.69 -10.64
C GLU A 92 18.22 13.93 -9.27
N ASN A 93 17.45 12.95 -8.78
CA ASN A 93 16.83 13.02 -7.46
C ASN A 93 17.82 12.50 -6.40
N THR A 94 18.21 13.38 -5.49
CA THR A 94 19.13 13.09 -4.36
C THR A 94 18.42 13.11 -3.01
N ASP A 95 17.06 13.12 -3.01
CA ASP A 95 16.27 13.05 -1.79
C ASP A 95 16.46 11.70 -1.07
N ASN A 96 16.57 11.73 0.26
CA ASN A 96 16.81 10.53 1.07
C ASN A 96 15.73 9.45 0.91
N HIS A 97 14.50 9.86 0.62
CA HIS A 97 13.34 8.98 0.41
C HIS A 97 12.91 8.88 -1.05
N GLU A 98 13.68 9.49 -1.96
CA GLU A 98 13.41 9.53 -3.41
C GLU A 98 12.02 10.08 -3.75
N THR A 99 11.53 11.06 -2.98
CA THR A 99 10.22 11.70 -3.22
C THR A 99 10.20 12.36 -4.59
N ALA A 100 9.30 11.93 -5.45
CA ALA A 100 9.31 12.30 -6.86
C ALA A 100 8.52 13.61 -7.09
N PHE A 101 9.08 14.72 -6.67
CA PHE A 101 8.55 16.07 -6.96
C PHE A 101 8.56 16.34 -8.46
N THR A 102 7.45 16.92 -8.94
CA THR A 102 7.39 17.52 -10.26
C THR A 102 7.51 19.04 -10.15
N VAL A 103 7.52 19.73 -11.29
CA VAL A 103 7.34 21.20 -11.28
C VAL A 103 6.02 21.56 -10.60
N SER A 104 6.03 22.60 -9.76
CA SER A 104 4.81 23.09 -9.10
C SER A 104 3.89 23.79 -10.11
N ILE A 105 2.59 23.81 -9.80
CA ILE A 105 1.55 24.31 -10.71
C ILE A 105 0.49 25.13 -10.01
N ASP A 106 -0.18 25.99 -10.79
CA ASP A 106 -1.44 26.66 -10.45
C ASP A 106 -2.36 26.65 -11.66
N HIS A 107 -3.68 26.50 -11.43
CA HIS A 107 -4.66 26.60 -12.50
C HIS A 107 -4.69 28.01 -13.10
N VAL A 108 -4.96 28.14 -14.41
CA VAL A 108 -4.97 29.42 -15.13
C VAL A 108 -6.00 30.41 -14.58
N ASP A 109 -7.07 29.93 -13.94
CA ASP A 109 -8.13 30.77 -13.34
C ASP A 109 -7.75 31.32 -11.95
N THR A 110 -6.55 31.02 -11.43
CA THR A 110 -6.06 31.59 -10.17
C THR A 110 -5.40 32.96 -10.41
N THR A 111 -5.32 33.76 -9.36
CA THR A 111 -4.57 35.03 -9.38
C THR A 111 -3.14 34.81 -8.90
N THR A 112 -2.92 34.77 -7.59
CA THR A 112 -1.63 34.46 -6.97
C THR A 112 -1.39 32.97 -6.76
N GLY A 113 -2.46 32.17 -6.66
CA GLY A 113 -2.39 30.72 -6.52
C GLY A 113 -2.24 30.19 -5.09
N ILE A 114 -1.81 31.02 -4.11
CA ILE A 114 -1.42 30.56 -2.76
C ILE A 114 -2.57 30.42 -1.78
N SER A 115 -3.68 31.14 -1.97
CA SER A 115 -4.80 31.09 -1.03
C SER A 115 -5.42 29.68 -0.95
N ALA A 116 -6.05 29.33 0.16
CA ALA A 116 -6.75 28.04 0.29
C ALA A 116 -7.81 27.86 -0.79
N VAL A 117 -8.50 28.91 -1.19
CA VAL A 117 -9.47 28.91 -2.30
C VAL A 117 -8.81 28.50 -3.61
N GLU A 118 -7.67 29.11 -3.95
CA GLU A 118 -7.00 28.90 -5.23
C GLU A 118 -6.25 27.57 -5.29
N ARG A 119 -5.62 27.16 -4.18
CA ARG A 119 -4.99 25.82 -4.10
C ARG A 119 -6.04 24.70 -4.21
N ALA A 120 -7.19 24.85 -3.54
CA ALA A 120 -8.30 23.92 -3.65
C ALA A 120 -8.89 23.88 -5.07
N LEU A 121 -8.99 25.04 -5.75
CA LEU A 121 -9.39 25.12 -7.16
C LEU A 121 -8.42 24.32 -8.03
N THR A 122 -7.12 24.57 -7.90
CA THR A 122 -6.08 23.88 -8.68
C THR A 122 -6.13 22.36 -8.45
N ALA A 123 -6.27 21.91 -7.19
CA ALA A 123 -6.37 20.51 -6.86
C ALA A 123 -7.58 19.81 -7.52
N ARG A 124 -8.77 20.41 -7.44
CA ARG A 124 -9.97 19.87 -8.10
C ARG A 124 -9.81 19.82 -9.61
N LYS A 125 -9.27 20.89 -10.20
CA LYS A 125 -9.03 20.96 -11.65
C LYS A 125 -8.05 19.91 -12.15
N CYS A 126 -7.01 19.56 -11.37
CA CYS A 126 -6.11 18.45 -11.70
C CYS A 126 -6.83 17.11 -11.78
N ALA A 127 -7.84 16.89 -10.94
CA ALA A 127 -8.59 15.64 -10.89
C ALA A 127 -9.68 15.52 -11.99
N GLU A 128 -9.99 16.59 -12.72
CA GLU A 128 -10.96 16.55 -13.82
C GLU A 128 -10.49 15.69 -14.99
N GLU A 129 -11.40 14.95 -15.61
CA GLU A 129 -11.07 14.16 -16.81
C GLU A 129 -10.68 15.03 -17.99
N SER A 130 -11.26 16.22 -18.08
CA SER A 130 -10.99 17.22 -19.13
C SER A 130 -9.70 17.98 -18.95
N ALA A 131 -9.01 17.88 -17.78
CA ALA A 131 -7.80 18.61 -17.47
C ALA A 131 -6.68 18.36 -18.50
N ARG A 132 -6.03 19.43 -18.93
CA ARG A 132 -4.97 19.45 -19.95
C ARG A 132 -3.74 20.18 -19.41
N PRO A 133 -2.54 19.96 -19.98
CA PRO A 133 -1.34 20.68 -19.60
C PRO A 133 -1.46 22.23 -19.66
N GLU A 134 -2.22 22.74 -20.62
CA GLU A 134 -2.41 24.16 -20.87
C GLU A 134 -3.25 24.87 -19.79
N ASP A 135 -4.04 24.10 -19.03
CA ASP A 135 -4.87 24.63 -17.96
C ASP A 135 -4.07 25.02 -16.72
N PHE A 136 -2.75 24.74 -16.70
CA PHE A 136 -1.89 24.94 -15.54
C PHE A 136 -0.65 25.78 -15.88
N ARG A 137 -0.43 26.83 -15.10
CA ARG A 137 0.82 27.61 -15.10
C ARG A 137 1.91 26.89 -14.33
N ARG A 138 3.15 27.13 -14.70
CA ARG A 138 4.37 26.58 -14.09
C ARG A 138 5.39 27.72 -13.92
N PRO A 139 6.03 27.89 -12.75
CA PRO A 139 5.73 27.25 -11.47
C PRO A 139 4.43 27.75 -10.85
N GLY A 140 4.01 27.13 -9.74
CA GLY A 140 2.84 27.50 -8.95
C GLY A 140 2.99 27.12 -7.48
N HIS A 141 1.87 27.03 -6.77
CA HIS A 141 1.81 26.81 -5.32
C HIS A 141 1.22 25.46 -4.91
N ASN A 142 0.91 24.58 -5.89
CA ASN A 142 0.58 23.18 -5.67
C ASN A 142 1.77 22.34 -6.11
N PHE A 143 2.15 21.34 -5.31
CA PHE A 143 3.35 20.53 -5.48
C PHE A 143 2.98 19.09 -5.84
N PRO A 144 2.84 18.74 -7.15
CA PRO A 144 2.52 17.39 -7.52
C PRO A 144 3.67 16.45 -7.22
N LEU A 145 3.33 15.24 -6.70
CA LEU A 145 4.24 14.14 -6.46
C LEU A 145 3.80 12.93 -7.27
N VAL A 146 4.74 12.24 -7.91
CA VAL A 146 4.42 11.04 -8.69
C VAL A 146 4.63 9.80 -7.84
N ALA A 147 3.54 9.07 -7.56
CA ALA A 147 3.62 7.80 -6.84
C ALA A 147 4.33 6.72 -7.68
N LYS A 148 5.13 5.88 -7.04
CA LYS A 148 5.76 4.72 -7.71
C LYS A 148 4.69 3.70 -8.11
N ARG A 149 4.90 3.03 -9.26
CA ARG A 149 4.06 1.91 -9.67
C ARG A 149 4.09 0.83 -8.60
N GLY A 150 2.90 0.28 -8.29
CA GLY A 150 2.75 -0.68 -7.20
C GLY A 150 2.47 -0.06 -5.82
N GLY A 151 2.39 1.27 -5.75
CA GLY A 151 1.91 1.99 -4.57
C GLY A 151 2.70 1.66 -3.30
N VAL A 152 1.99 1.55 -2.17
CA VAL A 152 2.59 1.28 -0.85
C VAL A 152 3.31 -0.07 -0.76
N LEU A 153 3.09 -1.00 -1.69
CA LEU A 153 3.81 -2.26 -1.75
C LEU A 153 5.22 -2.11 -2.34
N THR A 154 5.47 -1.05 -3.11
CA THR A 154 6.78 -0.73 -3.69
C THR A 154 7.52 0.32 -2.85
N ARG A 155 6.84 1.36 -2.37
CA ARG A 155 7.39 2.40 -1.50
C ARG A 155 6.36 2.77 -0.43
N ASN A 156 6.70 2.57 0.84
CA ASN A 156 5.81 2.74 1.99
C ASN A 156 5.71 4.21 2.47
N GLY A 157 5.59 5.17 1.53
CA GLY A 157 5.48 6.59 1.82
C GLY A 157 4.06 7.14 1.69
N HIS A 158 3.82 8.33 2.25
CA HIS A 158 2.54 9.04 2.20
C HIS A 158 2.10 9.35 0.76
N THR A 159 3.05 9.58 -0.17
CA THR A 159 2.78 9.76 -1.61
C THR A 159 2.03 8.56 -2.19
N GLU A 160 2.57 7.35 -2.00
CA GLU A 160 1.97 6.11 -2.48
C GLU A 160 0.68 5.80 -1.73
N ALA A 161 0.68 6.01 -0.40
CA ALA A 161 -0.51 5.80 0.43
C ALA A 161 -1.70 6.66 -0.05
N THR A 162 -1.45 7.92 -0.36
CA THR A 162 -2.50 8.82 -0.90
C THR A 162 -3.08 8.28 -2.20
N VAL A 163 -2.25 7.88 -3.15
CA VAL A 163 -2.71 7.39 -4.46
C VAL A 163 -3.43 6.04 -4.35
N ASP A 164 -2.93 5.11 -3.51
CA ASP A 164 -3.59 3.83 -3.27
C ASP A 164 -4.94 4.00 -2.57
N LEU A 165 -5.05 4.89 -1.59
CA LEU A 165 -6.33 5.21 -0.94
C LEU A 165 -7.33 5.78 -1.94
N MET A 166 -6.92 6.66 -2.85
CA MET A 166 -7.79 7.17 -3.92
C MET A 166 -8.25 6.03 -4.84
N ARG A 167 -7.33 5.17 -5.26
CA ARG A 167 -7.62 4.01 -6.10
C ARG A 167 -8.61 3.04 -5.44
N LEU A 168 -8.35 2.67 -4.19
CA LEU A 168 -9.19 1.74 -3.42
C LEU A 168 -10.58 2.31 -3.11
N ALA A 169 -10.67 3.63 -2.91
CA ALA A 169 -11.95 4.33 -2.75
C ALA A 169 -12.73 4.51 -4.08
N GLY A 170 -12.17 4.09 -5.23
CA GLY A 170 -12.79 4.29 -6.55
C GLY A 170 -12.79 5.76 -7.01
N LEU A 171 -11.90 6.58 -6.45
CA LEU A 171 -11.76 7.99 -6.75
C LEU A 171 -10.68 8.23 -7.83
N LYS A 172 -10.60 9.47 -8.31
CA LYS A 172 -9.51 9.89 -9.20
C LYS A 172 -8.18 9.78 -8.44
N GLN A 173 -7.16 9.19 -9.08
CA GLN A 173 -5.87 8.93 -8.45
C GLN A 173 -5.02 10.21 -8.33
N VAL A 174 -5.62 11.22 -7.72
CA VAL A 174 -5.03 12.50 -7.33
C VAL A 174 -5.57 12.83 -5.93
N GLY A 175 -4.68 12.99 -4.96
CA GLY A 175 -5.04 13.39 -3.60
C GLY A 175 -4.19 14.55 -3.12
N LEU A 176 -4.39 14.95 -1.90
CA LEU A 176 -3.57 15.92 -1.19
C LEU A 176 -3.02 15.26 0.07
N CYS A 177 -1.78 15.55 0.40
CA CYS A 177 -1.18 15.20 1.69
C CYS A 177 -0.46 16.41 2.29
N CYS A 178 -0.38 16.46 3.61
CA CYS A 178 0.31 17.53 4.33
C CYS A 178 0.80 16.98 5.66
N GLU A 179 2.08 17.10 5.91
CA GLU A 179 2.71 16.70 7.16
C GLU A 179 2.15 17.50 8.34
N ILE A 180 2.08 16.88 9.52
CA ILE A 180 1.52 17.49 10.72
C ILE A 180 2.64 17.85 11.69
N MET A 181 2.85 19.15 11.90
CA MET A 181 3.84 19.69 12.83
C MET A 181 3.20 20.12 14.14
N ALA A 182 3.94 19.93 15.23
CA ALA A 182 3.62 20.48 16.54
C ALA A 182 3.83 22.00 16.61
N ASP A 183 3.34 22.64 17.67
CA ASP A 183 3.45 24.08 17.85
C ASP A 183 4.89 24.56 18.07
N ASP A 184 5.76 23.67 18.55
CA ASP A 184 7.19 23.95 18.73
C ASP A 184 8.00 23.79 17.44
N GLY A 185 7.35 23.40 16.32
CA GLY A 185 7.99 23.20 15.01
C GLY A 185 8.58 21.80 14.80
N THR A 186 8.46 20.89 15.76
CA THR A 186 8.83 19.48 15.56
C THR A 186 7.70 18.72 14.88
N MET A 187 8.02 17.54 14.31
CA MET A 187 6.99 16.70 13.70
C MET A 187 6.15 16.00 14.77
N MET A 188 4.82 16.01 14.63
CA MET A 188 3.95 15.29 15.53
C MET A 188 4.14 13.78 15.41
N ARG A 189 4.11 13.10 16.56
CA ARG A 189 4.22 11.64 16.66
C ARG A 189 2.87 11.04 17.05
N THR A 190 2.72 9.74 16.87
CA THR A 190 1.47 9.00 17.08
C THR A 190 0.68 9.40 18.34
N PRO A 191 1.30 9.62 19.54
CA PRO A 191 0.52 10.02 20.72
C PRO A 191 -0.17 11.39 20.60
N ASP A 192 0.45 12.33 19.88
CA ASP A 192 -0.12 13.68 19.67
C ASP A 192 -1.08 13.69 18.48
N LEU A 193 -0.81 12.89 17.44
CA LEU A 193 -1.73 12.68 16.32
C LEU A 193 -3.08 12.13 16.78
N TRP A 194 -3.12 11.27 17.80
CA TRP A 194 -4.37 10.82 18.43
C TRP A 194 -5.18 11.94 19.05
N LYS A 195 -4.52 12.96 19.61
CA LYS A 195 -5.22 14.12 20.18
C LYS A 195 -5.93 14.91 19.10
N ILE A 196 -5.25 15.13 17.96
CA ILE A 196 -5.85 15.80 16.79
C ILE A 196 -6.99 14.96 16.22
N ALA A 197 -6.79 13.64 16.08
CA ALA A 197 -7.84 12.75 15.60
C ALA A 197 -9.10 12.84 16.46
N ASP A 198 -8.95 12.84 17.79
CA ASP A 198 -10.06 12.97 18.74
C ASP A 198 -10.70 14.36 18.67
N GLU A 199 -9.89 15.44 18.61
CA GLU A 199 -10.38 16.83 18.60
C GLU A 199 -11.25 17.14 17.39
N TYR A 200 -10.82 16.64 16.20
CA TYR A 200 -11.51 16.91 14.93
C TYR A 200 -12.37 15.74 14.43
N GLY A 201 -12.42 14.63 15.16
CA GLY A 201 -13.20 13.44 14.78
C GLY A 201 -12.66 12.74 13.52
N LEU A 202 -11.35 12.79 13.27
CA LEU A 202 -10.73 12.24 12.08
C LEU A 202 -10.43 10.75 12.21
N LYS A 203 -10.61 10.01 11.13
CA LYS A 203 -10.11 8.63 11.06
C LYS A 203 -8.61 8.61 10.98
N PHE A 204 -7.99 7.68 11.71
CA PHE A 204 -6.54 7.56 11.82
C PHE A 204 -6.11 6.13 11.49
N ILE A 205 -5.32 5.97 10.43
CA ILE A 205 -4.81 4.68 9.93
C ILE A 205 -3.29 4.68 9.82
N THR A 206 -2.70 3.50 9.59
CA THR A 206 -1.27 3.33 9.33
C THR A 206 -1.00 2.89 7.89
N ILE A 207 0.14 3.27 7.33
CA ILE A 207 0.61 2.74 6.02
C ILE A 207 0.82 1.23 6.11
N HIS A 208 1.24 0.72 7.26
CA HIS A 208 1.39 -0.73 7.49
C HIS A 208 0.07 -1.50 7.29
N ASP A 209 -1.03 -1.00 7.87
CA ASP A 209 -2.36 -1.61 7.70
C ASP A 209 -2.84 -1.50 6.25
N LEU A 210 -2.55 -0.37 5.59
CA LEU A 210 -2.84 -0.19 4.16
C LEU A 210 -2.05 -1.18 3.30
N GLN A 211 -0.77 -1.42 3.57
CA GLN A 211 0.01 -2.45 2.87
C GLN A 211 -0.61 -3.86 3.06
N ASN A 212 -1.02 -4.18 4.28
CA ASN A 212 -1.67 -5.45 4.57
C ASN A 212 -3.01 -5.59 3.85
N TYR A 213 -3.74 -4.49 3.73
CA TYR A 213 -4.97 -4.42 2.95
C TYR A 213 -4.70 -4.66 1.46
N CYS A 214 -3.76 -3.94 0.87
CA CYS A 214 -3.37 -4.10 -0.54
C CYS A 214 -2.91 -5.53 -0.84
N ARG A 215 -2.07 -6.15 0.00
CA ARG A 215 -1.64 -7.54 -0.18
C ARG A 215 -2.79 -8.55 -0.25
N ARG A 216 -3.93 -8.26 0.39
CA ARG A 216 -5.11 -9.14 0.41
C ARG A 216 -6.05 -8.89 -0.77
N HIS A 217 -6.14 -7.65 -1.24
CA HIS A 217 -7.14 -7.23 -2.22
C HIS A 217 -6.57 -7.04 -3.62
N ASP A 218 -5.29 -6.70 -3.77
CA ASP A 218 -4.65 -6.53 -5.04
C ASP A 218 -4.08 -7.86 -5.57
N LYS A 219 -4.22 -8.08 -6.87
CA LYS A 219 -3.73 -9.28 -7.54
C LYS A 219 -2.53 -8.92 -8.41
N HIS A 220 -1.35 -9.07 -7.84
CA HIS A 220 -0.09 -8.80 -8.54
C HIS A 220 0.54 -10.04 -9.19
N VAL A 221 -0.09 -11.21 -9.03
CA VAL A 221 0.37 -12.45 -9.65
C VAL A 221 -0.54 -12.79 -10.83
N ILE A 222 -0.01 -12.59 -12.04
CA ILE A 222 -0.74 -12.74 -13.30
C ILE A 222 -0.34 -14.08 -13.93
N ARG A 223 -1.35 -14.87 -14.36
CA ARG A 223 -1.10 -16.11 -15.08
C ARG A 223 -0.80 -15.81 -16.54
N GLU A 224 0.42 -16.10 -16.98
CA GLU A 224 0.90 -15.85 -18.35
C GLU A 224 0.75 -17.06 -19.28
N ALA A 225 1.01 -18.27 -18.77
CA ALA A 225 1.06 -19.45 -19.61
C ALA A 225 0.50 -20.71 -18.92
N VAL A 226 0.03 -21.64 -19.73
CA VAL A 226 -0.33 -23.00 -19.29
C VAL A 226 0.16 -24.00 -20.34
N ALA A 227 0.85 -25.05 -19.89
CA ALA A 227 1.33 -26.11 -20.76
C ALA A 227 1.17 -27.49 -20.09
N LYS A 228 1.17 -28.56 -20.90
CA LYS A 228 1.30 -29.93 -20.40
C LYS A 228 2.76 -30.17 -19.99
N MET A 229 2.96 -30.80 -18.84
CA MET A 229 4.28 -31.12 -18.32
C MET A 229 4.32 -32.59 -17.88
N PRO A 230 4.66 -33.51 -18.79
CA PRO A 230 4.93 -34.89 -18.42
C PRO A 230 6.21 -34.96 -17.58
N THR A 231 6.16 -35.68 -16.46
CA THR A 231 7.29 -35.85 -15.55
C THR A 231 7.44 -37.33 -15.17
N LYS A 232 8.59 -37.67 -14.59
CA LYS A 232 8.80 -39.03 -14.04
C LYS A 232 7.87 -39.37 -12.86
N TYR A 233 7.18 -38.36 -12.29
CA TYR A 233 6.21 -38.49 -11.20
C TYR A 233 4.77 -38.53 -11.69
N GLY A 234 4.52 -38.36 -12.98
CA GLY A 234 3.20 -38.34 -13.62
C GLY A 234 3.03 -37.11 -14.53
N ASP A 235 1.86 -37.06 -15.18
CA ASP A 235 1.51 -35.96 -16.07
C ASP A 235 0.85 -34.82 -15.28
N PHE A 236 1.45 -33.65 -15.33
CA PHE A 236 0.97 -32.41 -14.73
C PHE A 236 0.61 -31.37 -15.79
N LYS A 237 -0.13 -30.34 -15.40
CA LYS A 237 -0.17 -29.04 -16.10
C LYS A 237 0.74 -28.07 -15.35
N ILE A 238 1.59 -27.37 -16.06
CA ILE A 238 2.38 -26.27 -15.51
C ILE A 238 1.67 -24.96 -15.83
N TYR A 239 1.48 -24.13 -14.81
CA TYR A 239 0.98 -22.77 -14.91
C TYR A 239 2.13 -21.82 -14.60
N GLY A 240 2.46 -20.95 -15.54
CA GLY A 240 3.45 -19.89 -15.36
C GLY A 240 2.76 -18.61 -14.91
N TYR A 241 3.31 -17.98 -13.90
CA TYR A 241 2.86 -16.70 -13.36
C TYR A 241 4.01 -15.70 -13.35
N ILE A 242 3.66 -14.42 -13.48
CA ILE A 242 4.56 -13.30 -13.27
C ILE A 242 4.01 -12.39 -12.18
N ASN A 243 4.87 -11.93 -11.29
CA ASN A 243 4.56 -10.85 -10.38
C ASN A 243 4.80 -9.53 -11.13
N ASP A 244 3.76 -8.73 -11.37
CA ASP A 244 3.84 -7.50 -12.16
C ASP A 244 4.54 -6.34 -11.44
N LEU A 245 4.79 -6.47 -10.12
CA LEU A 245 5.55 -5.50 -9.34
C LEU A 245 7.06 -5.79 -9.34
N THR A 246 7.43 -7.07 -9.16
CA THR A 246 8.83 -7.48 -9.02
C THR A 246 9.43 -8.04 -10.31
N GLY A 247 8.58 -8.44 -11.27
CA GLY A 247 8.99 -9.17 -12.46
C GLY A 247 9.39 -10.63 -12.19
N GLU A 248 9.22 -11.13 -10.97
CA GLU A 248 9.54 -12.49 -10.60
C GLU A 248 8.59 -13.49 -11.24
N HIS A 249 9.14 -14.63 -11.67
CA HIS A 249 8.39 -15.73 -12.25
C HIS A 249 8.11 -16.81 -11.22
N HIS A 250 6.87 -17.28 -11.18
CA HIS A 250 6.45 -18.37 -10.32
C HIS A 250 5.76 -19.45 -11.15
N VAL A 251 5.82 -20.70 -10.70
CA VAL A 251 5.15 -21.81 -11.38
C VAL A 251 4.28 -22.59 -10.41
N ALA A 252 3.16 -23.10 -10.92
CA ALA A 252 2.35 -24.09 -10.21
C ALA A 252 2.22 -25.36 -11.05
N LEU A 253 2.57 -26.52 -10.48
CA LEU A 253 2.33 -27.81 -11.06
C LEU A 253 1.02 -28.35 -10.54
N VAL A 254 0.07 -28.60 -11.44
CA VAL A 254 -1.29 -29.01 -11.10
C VAL A 254 -1.59 -30.38 -11.69
N LYS A 255 -2.12 -31.27 -10.87
CA LYS A 255 -2.64 -32.57 -11.27
C LYS A 255 -4.15 -32.61 -11.06
N GLY A 256 -4.89 -33.03 -12.08
CA GLY A 256 -6.36 -33.08 -12.02
C GLY A 256 -7.03 -31.71 -12.15
N GLU A 257 -8.26 -31.61 -11.68
CA GLU A 257 -9.06 -30.38 -11.73
C GLU A 257 -9.12 -29.73 -10.33
N ILE A 258 -8.89 -28.43 -10.26
CA ILE A 258 -8.84 -27.67 -9.00
C ILE A 258 -10.25 -27.51 -8.37
N GLY A 259 -11.31 -27.49 -9.20
CA GLY A 259 -12.68 -27.29 -8.74
C GLY A 259 -12.86 -25.96 -8.00
N ASP A 260 -13.49 -26.01 -6.82
CA ASP A 260 -13.71 -24.85 -5.94
C ASP A 260 -12.50 -24.51 -5.05
N GLY A 261 -11.39 -25.22 -5.20
CA GLY A 261 -10.14 -25.01 -4.45
C GLY A 261 -10.15 -25.49 -3.01
N LYS A 262 -11.22 -26.14 -2.53
CA LYS A 262 -11.30 -26.65 -1.16
C LYS A 262 -10.67 -28.03 -1.01
N ASN A 263 -10.00 -28.24 0.12
CA ASN A 263 -9.39 -29.53 0.48
C ASN A 263 -8.38 -30.07 -0.55
N LEU A 264 -7.73 -29.19 -1.30
CA LEU A 264 -6.68 -29.59 -2.23
C LEU A 264 -5.38 -29.90 -1.47
N LEU A 265 -4.77 -31.02 -1.79
CA LEU A 265 -3.40 -31.28 -1.37
C LEU A 265 -2.47 -30.30 -2.08
N CYS A 266 -1.76 -29.50 -1.31
CA CYS A 266 -0.86 -28.46 -1.82
C CYS A 266 0.49 -28.50 -1.11
N ARG A 267 1.57 -28.32 -1.85
CA ARG A 267 2.92 -28.12 -1.34
C ARG A 267 3.46 -26.78 -1.88
N VAL A 268 3.74 -25.86 -0.98
CA VAL A 268 4.55 -24.69 -1.31
C VAL A 268 6.02 -25.08 -1.22
N HIS A 269 6.76 -24.91 -2.33
CA HIS A 269 8.17 -25.27 -2.45
C HIS A 269 8.97 -24.05 -2.87
N SER A 270 10.02 -23.72 -2.09
CA SER A 270 10.99 -22.71 -2.48
C SER A 270 12.06 -23.37 -3.34
N GLU A 271 12.27 -22.86 -4.55
CA GLU A 271 13.25 -23.40 -5.49
C GLU A 271 14.66 -23.46 -4.86
N CYS A 272 15.28 -24.61 -5.02
CA CYS A 272 16.65 -24.85 -4.59
C CYS A 272 17.44 -25.47 -5.75
N LEU A 273 18.14 -24.64 -6.54
CA LEU A 273 18.87 -25.11 -7.73
C LEU A 273 19.81 -26.26 -7.41
N THR A 274 20.52 -26.19 -6.27
CA THR A 274 21.47 -27.25 -5.91
C THR A 274 20.81 -28.56 -5.48
N GLY A 275 19.71 -28.49 -4.73
CA GLY A 275 18.95 -29.67 -4.28
C GLY A 275 18.06 -30.24 -5.37
N ASP A 276 17.26 -29.39 -6.01
CA ASP A 276 16.24 -29.81 -6.95
C ASP A 276 16.81 -30.25 -8.31
N VAL A 277 17.87 -29.57 -8.79
CA VAL A 277 18.45 -29.82 -10.11
C VAL A 277 19.73 -30.67 -10.03
N PHE A 278 20.66 -30.30 -9.13
CA PHE A 278 21.95 -30.98 -9.05
C PHE A 278 22.01 -32.15 -8.05
N GLY A 279 20.92 -32.39 -7.29
CA GLY A 279 20.86 -33.48 -6.33
C GLY A 279 21.86 -33.36 -5.18
N SER A 280 22.10 -32.13 -4.70
CA SER A 280 23.01 -31.89 -3.59
C SER A 280 22.55 -32.61 -2.32
N ARG A 281 23.48 -33.26 -1.64
CA ARG A 281 23.26 -33.92 -0.35
C ARG A 281 23.35 -33.00 0.86
N ARG A 282 23.55 -31.70 0.63
CA ARG A 282 23.60 -30.68 1.71
C ARG A 282 22.22 -30.25 2.17
N CYS A 283 21.18 -30.56 1.43
CA CYS A 283 19.78 -30.31 1.77
C CYS A 283 18.92 -31.46 1.23
N ASP A 284 17.70 -31.54 1.70
CA ASP A 284 16.67 -32.50 1.28
C ASP A 284 15.64 -31.92 0.31
N CYS A 285 15.90 -30.76 -0.27
CA CYS A 285 14.94 -30.03 -1.15
C CYS A 285 14.46 -30.91 -2.31
N GLY A 286 15.36 -31.56 -3.04
CA GLY A 286 15.00 -32.43 -4.16
C GLY A 286 14.19 -33.66 -3.73
N GLU A 287 14.49 -34.25 -2.56
CA GLU A 287 13.72 -35.35 -2.01
C GLU A 287 12.31 -34.91 -1.59
N GLN A 288 12.18 -33.73 -0.97
CA GLN A 288 10.90 -33.15 -0.60
C GLN A 288 10.03 -32.84 -1.84
N LEU A 289 10.63 -32.28 -2.91
CA LEU A 289 9.93 -32.04 -4.16
C LEU A 289 9.45 -33.36 -4.79
N ALA A 290 10.33 -34.37 -4.85
CA ALA A 290 10.01 -35.68 -5.39
C ALA A 290 8.85 -36.36 -4.61
N ALA A 291 8.91 -36.33 -3.29
CA ALA A 291 7.86 -36.89 -2.42
C ALA A 291 6.53 -36.15 -2.62
N ALA A 292 6.53 -34.82 -2.69
CA ALA A 292 5.33 -34.02 -2.90
C ALA A 292 4.68 -34.32 -4.25
N LEU A 293 5.44 -34.34 -5.34
CA LEU A 293 4.91 -34.65 -6.68
C LEU A 293 4.35 -36.09 -6.76
N THR A 294 5.02 -37.05 -6.13
CA THR A 294 4.55 -38.44 -6.07
C THR A 294 3.22 -38.53 -5.31
N GLN A 295 3.12 -37.88 -4.16
CA GLN A 295 1.90 -37.93 -3.34
C GLN A 295 0.75 -37.20 -4.04
N ILE A 296 0.96 -36.01 -4.59
CA ILE A 296 -0.06 -35.25 -5.35
C ILE A 296 -0.56 -36.08 -6.55
N ASN A 297 0.34 -36.75 -7.26
CA ASN A 297 -0.05 -37.61 -8.39
C ASN A 297 -0.89 -38.82 -7.95
N ALA A 298 -0.59 -39.42 -6.80
CA ALA A 298 -1.34 -40.55 -6.27
C ALA A 298 -2.75 -40.13 -5.78
N GLU A 299 -2.88 -39.00 -5.12
CA GLU A 299 -4.14 -38.53 -4.55
C GLU A 299 -5.08 -37.89 -5.58
N ALA A 300 -4.58 -37.28 -6.65
CA ALA A 300 -5.40 -36.64 -7.69
C ALA A 300 -6.31 -37.62 -8.47
N GLY A 301 -6.14 -38.92 -8.32
CA GLY A 301 -6.99 -39.97 -8.89
C GLY A 301 -8.11 -40.46 -7.97
N HIS A 302 -8.17 -40.01 -6.73
CA HIS A 302 -9.14 -40.44 -5.73
C HIS A 302 -10.01 -39.26 -5.26
N PRO A 303 -11.35 -39.44 -5.06
CA PRO A 303 -12.16 -38.46 -4.38
C PRO A 303 -11.60 -38.26 -2.95
N PRO A 304 -11.69 -37.04 -2.39
CA PRO A 304 -11.08 -36.72 -1.09
C PRO A 304 -11.64 -37.67 -0.01
N LEU A 305 -10.79 -38.54 0.51
CA LEU A 305 -11.09 -39.30 1.71
C LEU A 305 -11.07 -38.29 2.87
N HIS A 306 -12.23 -38.06 3.48
CA HIS A 306 -12.34 -37.37 4.75
C HIS A 306 -11.56 -38.17 5.82
N ALA A 307 -10.31 -37.79 6.05
CA ALA A 307 -9.56 -38.22 7.22
C ALA A 307 -9.41 -37.02 8.16
N PRO A 308 -9.92 -37.10 9.41
CA PRO A 308 -9.68 -36.06 10.39
C PRO A 308 -8.20 -36.00 10.77
N GLY A 309 -7.64 -34.81 10.71
CA GLY A 309 -6.39 -34.31 11.22
C GLY A 309 -5.35 -35.30 11.75
N ARG A 310 -4.26 -35.48 10.99
CA ARG A 310 -2.95 -35.75 11.61
C ARG A 310 -2.05 -34.53 11.38
N PRO A 311 -1.53 -33.94 12.47
CA PRO A 311 -0.49 -32.91 12.36
C PRO A 311 0.78 -33.53 11.78
N TRP A 312 1.41 -32.86 10.84
CA TRP A 312 2.73 -33.20 10.32
C TRP A 312 3.76 -33.04 11.44
N HIS A 313 4.22 -34.14 12.00
CA HIS A 313 5.38 -34.11 12.89
C HIS A 313 6.65 -33.94 12.05
N ARG A 314 7.43 -32.89 12.33
CA ARG A 314 8.82 -32.82 11.89
C ARG A 314 9.58 -33.99 12.52
N PRO A 315 10.41 -34.74 11.75
CA PRO A 315 11.42 -35.58 12.41
C PRO A 315 12.40 -34.66 13.13
N HIS A 316 12.60 -34.92 14.39
CA HIS A 316 13.60 -34.25 15.21
C HIS A 316 15.01 -34.54 14.67
N GLN A 317 15.82 -33.51 14.54
CA GLN A 317 17.24 -33.52 14.83
C GLN A 317 17.49 -32.79 16.14
#